data_fd9ba404e7ae4b7d79ba7ee5f9022274
#
_entry.id   fd9ba404e7ae4b7d79ba7ee5f9022274
#
_cell.length_a   1.000
_cell.length_b   1.000
_cell.length_c   1.000
_cell.angle_alpha   90.00
_cell.angle_beta   90.00
_cell.angle_gamma   90.00
#
_symmetry.space_group_name_H-M   'P 1'
#
loop_
_entity.id
_entity.type
_entity.pdbx_description
1 polymer ?
#
loop_
_entity_poly.entity_id
_entity_poly.type
_entity_poly.pdbx_seq_one_letter_code
_entity_poly.pdbx_strand_id
1 'polypeptide(L)'
;MIYLVIVSILWSFSFGIIKYGLPGIDSAFISFMRNLIALIFFSTLTIYNFKKFSFDLRLILIGAIQFGLMYVFYIQSYEYLPAYLIATFTITTPIFVGLSSQFLIKGSFSLKGFIAVILVLIGSYMMRFNIANPIDYWTGFLLIQVANICFA
;
A
#
# COMPACT_ATOMS: atom_id res chain seq x y z
N MET A 1 -7.50 10.51 19.02
CA MET A 1 -7.22 9.08 19.29
C MET A 1 -8.33 8.14 18.79
N ILE A 2 -9.60 8.40 19.05
CA ILE A 2 -10.71 7.50 18.65
C ILE A 2 -10.77 7.24 17.14
N TYR A 3 -10.51 8.25 16.31
CA TYR A 3 -10.48 8.11 14.85
C TYR A 3 -9.40 7.13 14.36
N LEU A 4 -8.24 7.11 15.01
CA LEU A 4 -7.15 6.18 14.66
C LEU A 4 -7.55 4.73 14.96
N VAL A 5 -8.25 4.51 16.07
CA VAL A 5 -8.77 3.18 16.41
C VAL A 5 -9.80 2.71 15.39
N ILE A 6 -10.75 3.58 15.02
CA ILE A 6 -11.76 3.27 14.00
C ILE A 6 -11.09 2.93 12.66
N VAL A 7 -10.13 3.74 12.20
CA VAL A 7 -9.39 3.48 10.95
C VAL A 7 -8.63 2.16 11.03
N SER A 8 -7.97 1.86 12.16
CA SER A 8 -7.25 0.59 12.34
C SER A 8 -8.17 -0.62 12.27
N ILE A 9 -9.36 -0.53 12.86
CA ILE A 9 -10.36 -1.61 12.79
C ILE A 9 -10.84 -1.79 11.35
N LEU A 10 -11.19 -0.71 10.65
CA LEU A 10 -11.63 -0.76 9.25
C LEU A 10 -10.55 -1.37 8.34
N TRP A 11 -9.29 -1.01 8.54
CA TRP A 11 -8.17 -1.59 7.80
C TRP A 11 -8.00 -3.08 8.08
N SER A 12 -8.09 -3.48 9.34
CA SER A 12 -8.01 -4.88 9.74
C SER A 12 -9.03 -5.75 9.01
N PHE A 13 -10.30 -5.30 8.93
CA PHE A 13 -11.33 -5.98 8.15
C PHE A 13 -11.04 -6.00 6.66
N SER A 14 -10.47 -4.92 6.11
CA SER A 14 -10.14 -4.81 4.68
C SER A 14 -9.20 -5.93 4.21
N PHE A 15 -8.19 -6.31 5.00
CA PHE A 15 -7.27 -7.40 4.66
C PHE A 15 -7.99 -8.74 4.46
N GLY A 16 -8.93 -9.06 5.37
CA GLY A 16 -9.74 -10.27 5.28
C GLY A 16 -10.70 -10.25 4.09
N ILE A 17 -11.41 -9.15 3.89
CA ILE A 17 -12.38 -9.00 2.81
C ILE A 17 -11.72 -9.14 1.44
N ILE A 18 -10.56 -8.54 1.22
CA ILE A 18 -9.84 -8.66 -0.05
C ILE A 18 -9.44 -10.12 -0.30
N LYS A 19 -8.83 -10.79 0.68
CA LYS A 19 -8.35 -12.17 0.50
C LYS A 19 -9.46 -13.20 0.32
N TYR A 20 -10.53 -13.09 1.11
CA TYR A 20 -11.56 -14.13 1.18
C TYR A 20 -12.88 -13.75 0.51
N GLY A 21 -13.13 -12.46 0.31
CA GLY A 21 -14.38 -11.97 -0.30
C GLY A 21 -14.29 -11.76 -1.80
N LEU A 22 -13.08 -11.65 -2.37
CA LEU A 22 -12.86 -11.31 -3.77
C LEU A 22 -11.94 -12.32 -4.51
N PRO A 23 -11.97 -13.64 -4.19
CA PRO A 23 -11.10 -14.59 -4.86
C PRO A 23 -11.49 -14.71 -6.34
N GLY A 24 -10.48 -14.77 -7.23
CA GLY A 24 -10.69 -14.97 -8.67
C GLY A 24 -11.13 -13.75 -9.45
N ILE A 25 -11.27 -12.60 -8.81
CA ILE A 25 -11.51 -11.32 -9.51
C ILE A 25 -10.15 -10.67 -9.81
N ASP A 26 -10.02 -10.17 -11.03
CA ASP A 26 -8.80 -9.50 -11.48
C ASP A 26 -8.40 -8.34 -10.55
N SER A 27 -7.13 -8.30 -10.16
CA SER A 27 -6.60 -7.31 -9.21
C SER A 27 -6.68 -5.87 -9.74
N ALA A 28 -6.53 -5.67 -11.07
CA ALA A 28 -6.65 -4.36 -11.67
C ALA A 28 -8.12 -3.88 -11.67
N PHE A 29 -9.07 -4.79 -11.89
CA PHE A 29 -10.50 -4.47 -11.80
C PHE A 29 -10.91 -4.06 -10.38
N ILE A 30 -10.47 -4.79 -9.36
CA ILE A 30 -10.75 -4.45 -7.96
C ILE A 30 -10.16 -3.07 -7.62
N SER A 31 -8.90 -2.83 -8.04
CA SER A 31 -8.22 -1.54 -7.85
C SER A 31 -8.97 -0.40 -8.52
N PHE A 32 -9.42 -0.62 -9.77
CA PHE A 32 -10.21 0.36 -10.51
C PHE A 32 -11.53 0.67 -9.79
N MET A 33 -12.28 -0.33 -9.37
CA MET A 33 -13.56 -0.15 -8.67
C MET A 33 -13.38 0.60 -7.34
N ARG A 34 -12.36 0.29 -6.56
CA ARG A 34 -12.05 1.02 -5.31
C ARG A 34 -11.77 2.49 -5.58
N ASN A 35 -10.93 2.80 -6.56
CA ASN A 35 -10.61 4.17 -6.92
C ASN A 35 -11.82 4.91 -7.53
N LEU A 36 -12.65 4.22 -8.32
CA LEU A 36 -13.88 4.80 -8.88
C LEU A 36 -14.88 5.19 -7.79
N ILE A 37 -15.11 4.31 -6.82
CA ILE A 37 -16.00 4.60 -5.67
C ILE A 37 -15.44 5.78 -4.87
N ALA A 38 -14.13 5.81 -4.61
CA ALA A 38 -13.49 6.93 -3.94
C ALA A 38 -13.64 8.24 -4.75
N LEU A 39 -13.44 8.19 -6.07
CA LEU A 39 -13.62 9.34 -6.95
C LEU A 39 -15.05 9.89 -6.87
N ILE A 40 -16.07 9.03 -6.97
CA ILE A 40 -17.47 9.44 -6.85
C ILE A 40 -17.74 10.11 -5.51
N PHE A 41 -17.26 9.51 -4.42
CA PHE A 41 -17.45 10.07 -3.07
C PHE A 41 -16.77 11.42 -2.91
N PHE A 42 -15.49 11.54 -3.27
CA PHE A 42 -14.74 12.78 -3.12
C PHE A 42 -15.13 13.84 -4.14
N SER A 43 -15.58 13.48 -5.35
CA SER A 43 -16.11 14.45 -6.32
C SER A 43 -17.36 15.16 -5.78
N THR A 44 -18.23 14.45 -5.08
CA THR A 44 -19.41 15.05 -4.44
C THR A 44 -19.01 16.12 -3.42
N LEU A 45 -17.99 15.82 -2.58
CA LEU A 45 -17.45 16.78 -1.61
C LEU A 45 -16.75 17.98 -2.30
N THR A 46 -16.07 17.74 -3.42
CA THR A 46 -15.40 18.78 -4.20
C THR A 46 -16.41 19.74 -4.84
N ILE A 47 -17.50 19.22 -5.40
CA ILE A 47 -18.58 20.05 -5.98
C ILE A 47 -19.18 20.95 -4.91
N TYR A 48 -19.39 20.45 -3.70
CA TYR A 48 -19.90 21.26 -2.59
C TYR A 48 -18.94 22.41 -2.18
N ASN A 49 -17.62 22.21 -2.35
CA ASN A 49 -16.58 23.17 -2.01
C ASN A 49 -15.87 23.77 -3.23
N PHE A 50 -16.52 23.85 -4.38
CA PHE A 50 -15.92 24.18 -5.69
C PHE A 50 -15.08 25.47 -5.72
N LYS A 51 -15.39 26.46 -4.91
CA LYS A 51 -14.61 27.74 -4.81
C LYS A 51 -13.16 27.56 -4.33
N LYS A 52 -12.82 26.42 -3.75
CA LYS A 52 -11.45 26.10 -3.24
C LYS A 52 -10.72 25.07 -4.11
N PHE A 53 -11.33 24.62 -5.23
CA PHE A 53 -10.74 23.62 -6.09
C PHE A 53 -9.67 24.28 -6.99
N SER A 54 -8.44 23.79 -6.88
CA SER A 54 -7.35 24.10 -7.81
C SER A 54 -6.92 22.84 -8.52
N PHE A 55 -6.87 22.90 -9.86
CA PHE A 55 -6.37 21.79 -10.65
C PHE A 55 -4.84 21.83 -10.69
N ASP A 56 -4.19 20.83 -10.13
CA ASP A 56 -2.73 20.67 -10.19
C ASP A 56 -2.38 19.29 -10.76
N LEU A 57 -1.76 19.28 -11.95
CA LEU A 57 -1.36 18.06 -12.64
C LEU A 57 -0.37 17.22 -11.81
N ARG A 58 0.46 17.86 -10.99
CA ARG A 58 1.43 17.16 -10.12
C ARG A 58 0.70 16.31 -9.08
N LEU A 59 -0.36 16.86 -8.46
CA LEU A 59 -1.17 16.13 -7.49
C LEU A 59 -1.90 14.94 -8.14
N ILE A 60 -2.35 15.10 -9.39
CA ILE A 60 -2.99 14.00 -10.14
C ILE A 60 -1.99 12.88 -10.41
N LEU A 61 -0.77 13.21 -10.85
CA LEU A 61 0.28 12.20 -11.09
C LEU A 61 0.69 11.49 -9.79
N ILE A 62 0.88 12.23 -8.71
CA ILE A 62 1.16 11.66 -7.39
C ILE A 62 0.02 10.73 -6.97
N GLY A 63 -1.23 11.17 -7.08
CA GLY A 63 -2.40 10.36 -6.72
C GLY A 63 -2.54 9.10 -7.60
N ALA A 64 -2.22 9.19 -8.89
CA ALA A 64 -2.25 8.05 -9.79
C ALA A 64 -1.21 6.97 -9.40
N ILE A 65 -0.02 7.37 -8.97
CA ILE A 65 1.02 6.45 -8.48
C ILE A 65 0.62 5.93 -7.09
N GLN A 66 0.31 6.82 -6.17
CA GLN A 66 0.08 6.51 -4.76
C GLN A 66 -1.17 5.67 -4.51
N PHE A 67 -2.23 5.87 -5.28
CA PHE A 67 -3.50 5.14 -5.13
C PHE A 67 -3.81 4.24 -6.32
N GLY A 68 -3.47 4.63 -7.55
CA GLY A 68 -3.71 3.82 -8.74
C GLY A 68 -2.76 2.62 -8.79
N LEU A 69 -1.48 2.88 -9.03
CA LEU A 69 -0.48 1.84 -9.22
C LEU A 69 -0.24 1.03 -7.94
N MET A 70 -0.19 1.70 -6.78
CA MET A 70 -0.06 1.04 -5.49
C MET A 70 -1.14 -0.02 -5.27
N TYR A 71 -2.43 0.29 -5.52
CA TYR A 71 -3.50 -0.68 -5.30
C TYR A 71 -3.44 -1.87 -6.24
N VAL A 72 -2.97 -1.70 -7.47
CA VAL A 72 -2.79 -2.84 -8.40
C VAL A 72 -1.80 -3.84 -7.80
N PHE A 73 -0.61 -3.41 -7.42
CA PHE A 73 0.41 -4.27 -6.84
C PHE A 73 -0.01 -4.84 -5.47
N TYR A 74 -0.64 -4.00 -4.65
CA TYR A 74 -1.14 -4.40 -3.34
C TYR A 74 -2.17 -5.52 -3.44
N ILE A 75 -3.17 -5.40 -4.32
CA ILE A 75 -4.22 -6.41 -4.46
C ILE A 75 -3.66 -7.65 -5.15
N GLN A 76 -2.79 -7.51 -6.15
CA GLN A 76 -2.14 -8.64 -6.79
C GLN A 76 -1.30 -9.47 -5.81
N SER A 77 -0.72 -8.87 -4.78
CA SER A 77 0.04 -9.60 -3.77
C SER A 77 -0.79 -10.64 -3.00
N TYR A 78 -2.13 -10.46 -2.93
CA TYR A 78 -3.03 -11.43 -2.29
C TYR A 78 -3.18 -12.74 -3.06
N GLU A 79 -2.83 -12.79 -4.33
CA GLU A 79 -2.80 -14.03 -5.10
C GLU A 79 -1.71 -14.99 -4.58
N TYR A 80 -0.60 -14.42 -4.11
CA TYR A 80 0.61 -15.14 -3.71
C TYR A 80 0.77 -15.28 -2.20
N LEU A 81 0.26 -14.33 -1.41
CA LEU A 81 0.46 -14.28 0.03
C LEU A 81 -0.85 -14.37 0.81
N PRO A 82 -0.82 -14.98 2.01
CA PRO A 82 -1.93 -14.91 2.94
C PRO A 82 -2.06 -13.49 3.53
N ALA A 83 -3.28 -13.11 3.92
CA ALA A 83 -3.61 -11.77 4.40
C ALA A 83 -2.74 -11.28 5.57
N TYR A 84 -2.36 -12.19 6.49
CA TYR A 84 -1.53 -11.82 7.64
C TYR A 84 -0.10 -11.39 7.26
N LEU A 85 0.48 -11.99 6.21
CA LEU A 85 1.80 -11.57 5.72
C LEU A 85 1.72 -10.22 5.01
N ILE A 86 0.68 -9.99 4.22
CA ILE A 86 0.46 -8.70 3.57
C ILE A 86 0.31 -7.60 4.63
N ALA A 87 -0.51 -7.84 5.68
CA ALA A 87 -0.65 -6.93 6.80
C ALA A 87 0.70 -6.66 7.50
N THR A 88 1.51 -7.69 7.70
CA THR A 88 2.83 -7.53 8.31
C THR A 88 3.78 -6.74 7.41
N PHE A 89 3.78 -6.99 6.11
CA PHE A 89 4.67 -6.29 5.18
C PHE A 89 4.26 -4.83 4.92
N THR A 90 2.98 -4.47 5.09
CA THR A 90 2.57 -3.06 5.04
C THR A 90 3.10 -2.24 6.23
N ILE A 91 3.49 -2.88 7.35
CA ILE A 91 4.15 -2.19 8.47
C ILE A 91 5.50 -1.57 8.05
N THR A 92 6.08 -2.01 6.93
CA THR A 92 7.32 -1.43 6.39
C THR A 92 7.12 -0.08 5.69
N THR A 93 5.88 0.29 5.36
CA THR A 93 5.56 1.58 4.68
C THR A 93 6.18 2.80 5.35
N PRO A 94 6.13 3.00 6.68
CA PRO A 94 6.76 4.15 7.33
C PRO A 94 8.29 4.24 7.10
N ILE A 95 8.95 3.10 6.86
CA ILE A 95 10.38 3.06 6.54
C ILE A 95 10.61 3.69 5.16
N PHE A 96 9.81 3.31 4.16
CA PHE A 96 9.89 3.88 2.82
C PHE A 96 9.54 5.37 2.81
N VAL A 97 8.49 5.78 3.55
CA VAL A 97 8.15 7.20 3.73
C VAL A 97 9.32 7.98 4.34
N GLY A 98 9.96 7.43 5.38
CA GLY A 98 11.12 8.05 6.00
C GLY A 98 12.33 8.15 5.05
N LEU A 99 12.59 7.12 4.26
CA LEU A 99 13.66 7.10 3.26
C LEU A 99 13.39 8.07 2.12
N SER A 100 12.17 8.07 1.56
CA SER A 100 11.76 9.01 0.50
C SER A 100 11.86 10.46 0.96
N SER A 101 11.41 10.76 2.18
CA SER A 101 11.53 12.09 2.77
C SER A 101 12.99 12.52 2.94
N GLN A 102 13.87 11.63 3.38
CA GLN A 102 15.30 11.95 3.52
C GLN A 102 15.98 12.15 2.18
N PHE A 103 15.67 11.32 1.20
CA PHE A 103 16.25 11.40 -0.14
C PHE A 103 15.78 12.65 -0.89
N LEU A 104 14.47 12.95 -0.87
CA LEU A 104 13.88 14.06 -1.61
C LEU A 104 14.10 15.43 -0.94
N ILE A 105 14.12 15.48 0.40
CA ILE A 105 14.18 16.75 1.13
C ILE A 105 15.58 17.06 1.63
N LYS A 106 16.31 16.08 2.16
CA LYS A 106 17.62 16.29 2.81
C LYS A 106 18.82 15.86 1.97
N GLY A 107 18.61 15.10 0.89
CA GLY A 107 19.67 14.59 0.00
C GLY A 107 20.70 13.67 0.69
N SER A 108 20.44 13.22 1.92
CA SER A 108 21.34 12.38 2.70
C SER A 108 20.67 11.09 3.17
N PHE A 109 21.34 9.98 2.99
CA PHE A 109 20.86 8.68 3.41
C PHE A 109 21.20 8.45 4.89
N SER A 110 20.21 8.14 5.70
CA SER A 110 20.44 7.85 7.12
C SER A 110 20.86 6.40 7.30
N LEU A 111 21.95 6.17 8.03
CA LEU A 111 22.41 4.81 8.41
C LEU A 111 21.30 4.05 9.17
N LYS A 112 20.51 4.74 9.98
CA LYS A 112 19.35 4.15 10.70
C LYS A 112 18.29 3.61 9.73
N GLY A 113 17.98 4.34 8.65
CA GLY A 113 17.06 3.88 7.61
C GLY A 113 17.59 2.64 6.89
N PHE A 114 18.87 2.59 6.59
CA PHE A 114 19.51 1.41 5.97
C PHE A 114 19.42 0.17 6.87
N ILE A 115 19.74 0.32 8.16
CA ILE A 115 19.61 -0.77 9.15
C ILE A 115 18.16 -1.25 9.23
N ALA A 116 17.17 -0.33 9.21
CA ALA A 116 15.75 -0.69 9.24
C ALA A 116 15.35 -1.55 8.03
N VAL A 117 15.83 -1.22 6.82
CA VAL A 117 15.57 -2.04 5.61
C VAL A 117 16.16 -3.44 5.76
N ILE A 118 17.40 -3.55 6.24
CA ILE A 118 18.04 -4.86 6.47
C ILE A 118 17.24 -5.70 7.48
N LEU A 119 16.79 -5.10 8.58
CA LEU A 119 16.00 -5.81 9.58
C LEU A 119 14.67 -6.31 9.00
N VAL A 120 14.02 -5.52 8.15
CA VAL A 120 12.80 -5.93 7.42
C VAL A 120 13.07 -7.12 6.51
N LEU A 121 14.16 -7.09 5.75
CA LEU A 121 14.53 -8.20 4.86
C LEU A 121 14.82 -9.48 5.64
N ILE A 122 15.53 -9.39 6.76
CA ILE A 122 15.81 -10.55 7.64
C ILE A 122 14.49 -11.09 8.23
N GLY A 123 13.62 -10.22 8.76
CA GLY A 123 12.32 -10.61 9.31
C GLY A 123 11.43 -11.27 8.26
N SER A 124 11.42 -10.72 7.04
CA SER A 124 10.68 -11.29 5.91
C SER A 124 11.20 -12.68 5.54
N TYR A 125 12.53 -12.85 5.51
CA TYR A 125 13.13 -14.16 5.24
C TYR A 125 12.75 -15.20 6.30
N MET A 126 12.71 -14.84 7.57
CA MET A 126 12.28 -15.75 8.64
C MET A 126 10.82 -16.19 8.50
N MET A 127 9.94 -15.33 7.99
CA MET A 127 8.51 -15.67 7.79
C MET A 127 8.26 -16.62 6.61
N ARG A 128 9.23 -16.82 5.73
CA ARG A 128 9.14 -17.69 4.55
C ARG A 128 8.86 -19.15 4.90
N PHE A 129 9.33 -19.64 6.06
CA PHE A 129 9.29 -21.06 6.40
C PHE A 129 7.89 -21.67 6.48
N ASN A 130 6.85 -20.87 6.56
CA ASN A 130 5.46 -21.33 6.63
C ASN A 130 4.74 -21.36 5.26
N ILE A 131 5.45 -21.11 4.15
CA ILE A 131 4.86 -21.08 2.82
C ILE A 131 5.38 -22.23 1.97
N ALA A 132 4.44 -23.01 1.43
CA ALA A 132 4.76 -24.23 0.69
C ALA A 132 5.54 -23.97 -0.62
N ASN A 133 5.31 -22.82 -1.28
CA ASN A 133 5.99 -22.48 -2.53
C ASN A 133 6.88 -21.22 -2.36
N PRO A 134 8.23 -21.37 -2.42
CA PRO A 134 9.14 -20.25 -2.27
C PRO A 134 9.02 -19.17 -3.36
N ILE A 135 8.64 -19.56 -4.59
CA ILE A 135 8.51 -18.61 -5.70
C ILE A 135 7.33 -17.66 -5.46
N ASP A 136 6.20 -18.21 -5.04
CA ASP A 136 5.01 -17.41 -4.73
C ASP A 136 5.28 -16.41 -3.60
N TYR A 137 6.00 -16.86 -2.58
CA TYR A 137 6.41 -15.97 -1.48
C TYR A 137 7.19 -14.75 -1.97
N TRP A 138 8.24 -14.96 -2.77
CA TRP A 138 9.08 -13.86 -3.24
C TRP A 138 8.34 -12.95 -4.21
N THR A 139 7.49 -13.51 -5.07
CA THR A 139 6.65 -12.73 -5.98
C THR A 139 5.70 -11.82 -5.19
N GLY A 140 4.97 -12.38 -4.24
CA GLY A 140 4.06 -11.61 -3.39
C GLY A 140 4.78 -10.59 -2.50
N PHE A 141 5.96 -10.94 -1.97
CA PHE A 141 6.80 -10.02 -1.20
C PHE A 141 7.25 -8.82 -2.04
N LEU A 142 7.74 -9.05 -3.26
CA LEU A 142 8.18 -7.97 -4.15
C LEU A 142 7.00 -7.06 -4.54
N LEU A 143 5.84 -7.63 -4.84
CA LEU A 143 4.64 -6.87 -5.17
C LEU A 143 4.23 -5.93 -4.03
N ILE A 144 4.21 -6.42 -2.79
CA ILE A 144 3.84 -5.58 -1.65
C ILE A 144 4.90 -4.52 -1.34
N GLN A 145 6.21 -4.79 -1.56
CA GLN A 145 7.24 -3.78 -1.39
C GLN A 145 7.15 -2.69 -2.47
N VAL A 146 6.86 -3.05 -3.73
CA VAL A 146 6.59 -2.06 -4.79
C VAL A 146 5.36 -1.22 -4.44
N ALA A 147 4.29 -1.82 -3.93
CA ALA A 147 3.12 -1.09 -3.46
C ALA A 147 3.49 -0.09 -2.33
N ASN A 148 4.31 -0.50 -1.36
CA ASN A 148 4.76 0.36 -0.26
C ASN A 148 5.62 1.54 -0.77
N ILE A 149 6.46 1.31 -1.79
CA ILE A 149 7.26 2.38 -2.44
C ILE A 149 6.35 3.35 -3.20
N CYS A 150 5.36 2.85 -3.94
CA CYS A 150 4.40 3.69 -4.65
C CYS A 150 3.57 4.57 -3.67
N PHE A 151 3.31 4.05 -2.48
CA PHE A 151 2.58 4.78 -1.44
C PHE A 151 3.46 5.86 -0.78
N ALA A 152 4.76 5.64 -0.64
CA ALA A 152 5.72 6.50 0.05
C ALA A 152 6.12 7.75 -0.74
#